data_131aab2974b7b2ed414471053f2f269d
#
_entry.id   131aab2974b7b2ed414471053f2f269d
#
_cell.length_a   1.000
_cell.length_b   1.000
_cell.length_c   1.000
_cell.angle_alpha   90.00
_cell.angle_beta   90.00
_cell.angle_gamma   90.00
#
_symmetry.space_group_name_H-M   'P 1'
#
loop_
_entity.id
_entity.type
_entity.pdbx_description
1 polymer ?
#
loop_
_entity_poly.entity_id
_entity_poly.type
_entity_poly.pdbx_seq_one_letter_code
_entity_poly.pdbx_strand_id
1 'polypeptide(L)'
;ARFIFAGSQKHIMMNMFNSPARPFYQSVNMMQLKSIPLTAYRAFVERLFLENKKRIEEELIDEVYNFFEGHTWYVQLMFNELYILTGKGEVCDRSLQSIALTNILQMQDFTYQEIFSRLPEKQKEVLIAIGKEQKATGVTSGKFIKKYKLSTPSSVQAALKGLLEKNLVSQEQNHYEIADKLLGVWLQKNY
;
A
#
# COMPACT_ATOMS: atom_id res chain seq x y z
N ALA A 1 -31.67 -18.82 4.05
CA ALA A 1 -30.26 -18.79 3.67
C ALA A 1 -29.56 -17.70 4.47
N ARG A 2 -28.28 -17.93 4.82
CA ARG A 2 -27.39 -16.91 5.44
C ARG A 2 -26.37 -16.53 4.41
N PHE A 3 -26.13 -15.22 4.23
CA PHE A 3 -25.14 -14.71 3.28
C PHE A 3 -24.08 -13.89 4.02
N ILE A 4 -22.83 -14.05 3.60
CA ILE A 4 -21.71 -13.22 4.04
C ILE A 4 -21.17 -12.53 2.79
N PHE A 5 -21.16 -11.19 2.81
CA PHE A 5 -20.57 -10.37 1.75
C PHE A 5 -19.24 -9.86 2.25
N ALA A 6 -18.17 -10.06 1.49
CA ALA A 6 -16.84 -9.57 1.81
C ALA A 6 -16.30 -8.74 0.65
N GLY A 7 -15.64 -7.63 0.97
CA GLY A 7 -15.02 -6.75 -0.02
C GLY A 7 -13.92 -5.90 0.60
N SER A 8 -12.84 -5.70 -0.13
CA SER A 8 -11.70 -4.87 0.29
C SER A 8 -11.94 -3.37 0.08
N GLN A 9 -12.81 -3.00 -0.87
CA GLN A 9 -13.12 -1.60 -1.15
C GLN A 9 -14.25 -1.10 -0.25
N LYS A 10 -13.87 -0.53 0.89
CA LYS A 10 -14.79 -0.05 1.92
C LYS A 10 -15.88 0.87 1.37
N HIS A 11 -15.53 1.82 0.49
CA HIS A 11 -16.49 2.78 -0.06
C HIS A 11 -17.58 2.12 -0.91
N ILE A 12 -17.25 1.04 -1.65
CA ILE A 12 -18.23 0.27 -2.43
C ILE A 12 -19.19 -0.46 -1.51
N MET A 13 -18.67 -1.13 -0.48
CA MET A 13 -19.49 -1.83 0.51
C MET A 13 -20.42 -0.86 1.25
N MET A 14 -19.89 0.29 1.67
CA MET A 14 -20.68 1.35 2.32
C MET A 14 -21.77 1.91 1.38
N ASN A 15 -21.44 2.15 0.12
CA ASN A 15 -22.42 2.62 -0.86
C ASN A 15 -23.53 1.57 -1.11
N MET A 16 -23.18 0.30 -1.18
CA MET A 16 -24.13 -0.78 -1.45
C MET A 16 -25.13 -0.97 -0.29
N PHE A 17 -24.67 -0.96 0.96
CA PHE A 17 -25.46 -1.35 2.12
C PHE A 17 -25.90 -0.19 3.03
N ASN A 18 -25.22 0.97 2.98
CA ASN A 18 -25.52 2.11 3.84
C ASN A 18 -26.12 3.31 3.07
N SER A 19 -26.29 3.21 1.75
CA SER A 19 -26.91 4.27 0.97
C SER A 19 -28.43 4.04 0.86
N PRO A 20 -29.28 5.00 1.29
CA PRO A 20 -30.74 4.89 1.19
C PRO A 20 -31.26 4.66 -0.23
N ALA A 21 -30.49 5.09 -1.24
CA ALA A 21 -30.84 4.92 -2.66
C ALA A 21 -30.54 3.53 -3.22
N ARG A 22 -30.06 2.58 -2.41
CA ARG A 22 -29.67 1.23 -2.85
C ARG A 22 -30.64 0.17 -2.34
N PRO A 23 -30.90 -0.89 -3.16
CA PRO A 23 -31.85 -1.95 -2.78
C PRO A 23 -31.51 -2.71 -1.51
N PHE A 24 -30.23 -2.80 -1.16
CA PHE A 24 -29.75 -3.51 0.03
C PHE A 24 -29.50 -2.60 1.25
N TYR A 25 -30.09 -1.41 1.25
CA TYR A 25 -29.98 -0.48 2.37
C TYR A 25 -30.40 -1.13 3.70
N GLN A 26 -29.53 -1.08 4.70
CA GLN A 26 -29.76 -1.65 6.05
C GLN A 26 -30.13 -3.14 6.08
N SER A 27 -29.81 -3.91 5.03
CA SER A 27 -30.15 -5.34 4.95
C SER A 27 -29.12 -6.26 5.60
N VAL A 28 -27.97 -5.72 6.07
CA VAL A 28 -26.87 -6.48 6.65
C VAL A 28 -26.30 -5.83 7.91
N ASN A 29 -25.69 -6.64 8.77
CA ASN A 29 -24.85 -6.15 9.85
C ASN A 29 -23.43 -5.94 9.31
N MET A 30 -22.95 -4.69 9.30
CA MET A 30 -21.61 -4.34 8.83
C MET A 30 -20.57 -4.66 9.91
N MET A 31 -19.54 -5.41 9.52
CA MET A 31 -18.36 -5.66 10.35
C MET A 31 -17.11 -5.14 9.63
N GLN A 32 -16.44 -4.17 10.24
CA GLN A 32 -15.18 -3.67 9.71
C GLN A 32 -14.01 -4.45 10.33
N LEU A 33 -13.22 -5.12 9.51
CA LEU A 33 -11.95 -5.68 9.93
C LEU A 33 -10.92 -4.56 10.02
N LYS A 34 -10.28 -4.46 11.17
CA LYS A 34 -9.14 -3.53 11.42
C LYS A 34 -7.83 -4.27 11.18
N SER A 35 -6.74 -3.51 11.08
CA SER A 35 -5.38 -4.07 11.09
C SER A 35 -5.18 -4.96 12.33
N ILE A 36 -4.44 -6.04 12.18
CA ILE A 36 -4.03 -6.89 13.30
C ILE A 36 -3.12 -6.04 14.21
N PRO A 37 -3.35 -5.96 15.53
CA PRO A 37 -2.52 -5.17 16.41
C PRO A 37 -1.04 -5.60 16.37
N LEU A 38 -0.11 -4.64 16.43
CA LEU A 38 1.34 -4.90 16.39
C LEU A 38 1.76 -5.96 17.42
N THR A 39 1.22 -5.89 18.65
CA THR A 39 1.54 -6.85 19.72
C THR A 39 1.19 -8.30 19.34
N ALA A 40 0.05 -8.52 18.71
CA ALA A 40 -0.35 -9.83 18.21
C ALA A 40 0.51 -10.28 17.03
N TYR A 41 0.87 -9.32 16.15
CA TYR A 41 1.73 -9.58 15.00
C TYR A 41 3.14 -9.98 15.44
N ARG A 42 3.71 -9.27 16.41
CA ARG A 42 5.04 -9.55 16.99
C ARG A 42 5.09 -10.98 17.54
N ALA A 43 4.18 -11.33 18.44
CA ALA A 43 4.10 -12.68 19.02
C ALA A 43 3.97 -13.78 17.94
N PHE A 44 3.22 -13.52 16.86
CA PHE A 44 3.07 -14.45 15.75
C PHE A 44 4.37 -14.64 14.97
N VAL A 45 5.05 -13.56 14.61
CA VAL A 45 6.29 -13.60 13.82
C VAL A 45 7.41 -14.25 14.62
N GLU A 46 7.63 -13.84 15.87
CA GLU A 46 8.64 -14.44 16.75
C GLU A 46 8.45 -15.95 16.91
N ARG A 47 7.21 -16.39 17.15
CA ARG A 47 6.90 -17.81 17.25
C ARG A 47 7.27 -18.57 15.99
N LEU A 48 6.91 -18.09 14.80
CA LEU A 48 7.22 -18.75 13.52
C LEU A 48 8.72 -18.87 13.28
N PHE A 49 9.49 -17.84 13.61
CA PHE A 49 10.94 -17.88 13.51
C PHE A 49 11.54 -18.90 14.47
N LEU A 50 11.12 -18.90 15.75
CA LEU A 50 11.61 -19.81 16.78
C LEU A 50 11.28 -21.28 16.48
N GLU A 51 10.08 -21.59 16.02
CA GLU A 51 9.67 -22.95 15.61
C GLU A 51 10.61 -23.55 14.56
N ASN A 52 11.27 -22.71 13.76
CA ASN A 52 12.21 -23.11 12.72
C ASN A 52 13.67 -22.83 13.06
N LYS A 53 13.98 -22.65 14.36
CA LYS A 53 15.33 -22.37 14.87
C LYS A 53 15.96 -21.12 14.29
N LYS A 54 15.16 -20.11 14.01
CA LYS A 54 15.57 -18.75 13.58
C LYS A 54 15.18 -17.76 14.66
N ARG A 55 15.75 -16.58 14.64
CA ARG A 55 15.34 -15.44 15.48
C ARG A 55 15.15 -14.22 14.63
N ILE A 56 14.47 -13.21 15.14
CA ILE A 56 14.28 -11.92 14.50
C ILE A 56 14.37 -10.83 15.56
N GLU A 57 14.97 -9.71 15.22
CA GLU A 57 15.03 -8.54 16.10
C GLU A 57 13.64 -7.92 16.26
N GLU A 58 13.28 -7.59 17.50
CA GLU A 58 11.96 -7.02 17.82
C GLU A 58 11.75 -5.68 17.14
N GLU A 59 12.79 -4.83 17.11
CA GLU A 59 12.79 -3.55 16.45
C GLU A 59 12.51 -3.67 14.94
N LEU A 60 13.03 -4.71 14.30
CA LEU A 60 12.78 -4.96 12.87
C LEU A 60 11.31 -5.32 12.62
N ILE A 61 10.67 -6.04 13.54
CA ILE A 61 9.23 -6.33 13.43
C ILE A 61 8.43 -5.03 13.45
N ASP A 62 8.75 -4.14 14.37
CA ASP A 62 8.08 -2.85 14.50
C ASP A 62 8.30 -1.96 13.27
N GLU A 63 9.54 -1.91 12.76
CA GLU A 63 9.87 -1.14 11.56
C GLU A 63 9.08 -1.62 10.35
N VAL A 64 9.04 -2.92 10.09
CA VAL A 64 8.28 -3.51 8.97
C VAL A 64 6.79 -3.24 9.11
N TYR A 65 6.23 -3.46 10.31
CA TYR A 65 4.83 -3.22 10.56
C TYR A 65 4.44 -1.76 10.35
N ASN A 66 5.22 -0.82 10.88
CA ASN A 66 4.96 0.61 10.76
C ASN A 66 5.17 1.13 9.34
N PHE A 67 6.18 0.62 8.61
CA PHE A 67 6.44 0.98 7.23
C PHE A 67 5.23 0.71 6.32
N PHE A 68 4.55 -0.41 6.54
CA PHE A 68 3.34 -0.78 5.82
C PHE A 68 2.04 -0.39 6.55
N GLU A 69 2.11 0.42 7.60
CA GLU A 69 0.95 0.89 8.38
C GLU A 69 0.04 -0.26 8.85
N GLY A 70 0.62 -1.43 9.15
CA GLY A 70 -0.09 -2.64 9.59
C GLY A 70 -0.94 -3.31 8.51
N HIS A 71 -0.73 -2.97 7.23
CA HIS A 71 -1.46 -3.61 6.12
C HIS A 71 -1.00 -5.06 5.97
N THR A 72 -1.85 -5.99 6.38
CA THR A 72 -1.53 -7.41 6.58
C THR A 72 -0.82 -8.06 5.39
N TRP A 73 -1.26 -7.79 4.15
CA TRP A 73 -0.67 -8.41 2.97
C TRP A 73 0.81 -8.01 2.77
N TYR A 74 1.12 -6.72 2.85
CA TYR A 74 2.50 -6.23 2.68
C TYR A 74 3.40 -6.68 3.83
N VAL A 75 2.88 -6.63 5.05
CA VAL A 75 3.61 -7.05 6.26
C VAL A 75 3.95 -8.54 6.18
N GLN A 76 2.98 -9.39 5.78
CA GLN A 76 3.22 -10.82 5.58
C GLN A 76 4.22 -11.09 4.45
N LEU A 77 4.11 -10.40 3.32
CA LEU A 77 5.03 -10.57 2.19
C LEU A 77 6.46 -10.26 2.62
N MET A 78 6.66 -9.16 3.37
CA MET A 78 7.96 -8.76 3.87
C MET A 78 8.53 -9.77 4.89
N PHE A 79 7.73 -10.24 5.85
CA PHE A 79 8.20 -11.25 6.80
C PHE A 79 8.45 -12.61 6.16
N ASN A 80 7.71 -12.98 5.13
CA ASN A 80 7.99 -14.19 4.38
C ASN A 80 9.36 -14.12 3.69
N GLU A 81 9.67 -12.99 3.06
CA GLU A 81 10.98 -12.80 2.42
C GLU A 81 12.12 -12.77 3.44
N LEU A 82 11.96 -12.03 4.54
CA LEU A 82 12.91 -12.01 5.66
C LEU A 82 13.14 -13.41 6.24
N TYR A 83 12.08 -14.19 6.39
CA TYR A 83 12.15 -15.57 6.87
C TYR A 83 12.94 -16.47 5.91
N ILE A 84 12.76 -16.31 4.59
CA ILE A 84 13.49 -17.06 3.56
C ILE A 84 14.98 -16.70 3.60
N LEU A 85 15.31 -15.43 3.74
CA LEU A 85 16.67 -14.91 3.77
C LEU A 85 17.45 -15.30 5.05
N THR A 86 16.75 -15.60 6.14
CA THR A 86 17.37 -15.95 7.43
C THR A 86 17.70 -17.44 7.48
N GLY A 87 18.95 -17.81 7.71
CA GLY A 87 19.38 -19.19 7.90
C GLY A 87 18.96 -19.78 9.25
N LYS A 88 18.99 -21.13 9.35
CA LYS A 88 18.78 -21.82 10.65
C LYS A 88 19.90 -21.46 11.62
N GLY A 89 19.54 -21.09 12.83
CA GLY A 89 20.47 -20.65 13.87
C GLY A 89 20.84 -19.18 13.81
N GLU A 90 20.40 -18.47 12.77
CA GLU A 90 20.71 -17.06 12.55
C GLU A 90 19.66 -16.13 13.15
N VAL A 91 20.03 -14.85 13.24
CA VAL A 91 19.16 -13.75 13.64
C VAL A 91 18.86 -12.90 12.41
N CYS A 92 17.59 -12.71 12.12
CA CYS A 92 17.13 -11.75 11.13
C CYS A 92 17.29 -10.34 11.72
N ASP A 93 18.23 -9.60 11.20
CA ASP A 93 18.51 -8.23 11.59
C ASP A 93 18.11 -7.22 10.51
N ARG A 94 18.29 -5.95 10.81
CA ARG A 94 17.96 -4.84 9.91
C ARG A 94 18.69 -4.88 8.56
N SER A 95 19.85 -5.53 8.47
CA SER A 95 20.61 -5.60 7.20
C SER A 95 19.86 -6.36 6.11
N LEU A 96 19.03 -7.32 6.49
CA LEU A 96 18.22 -8.11 5.56
C LEU A 96 16.99 -7.34 5.02
N GLN A 97 16.57 -6.26 5.67
CA GLN A 97 15.36 -5.52 5.27
C GLN A 97 15.46 -4.93 3.85
N SER A 98 16.60 -4.32 3.52
CA SER A 98 16.82 -3.73 2.21
C SER A 98 16.91 -4.78 1.10
N ILE A 99 17.48 -5.95 1.42
CA ILE A 99 17.58 -7.09 0.51
C ILE A 99 16.18 -7.64 0.25
N ALA A 100 15.42 -7.91 1.31
CA ALA A 100 14.04 -8.40 1.21
C ALA A 100 13.16 -7.47 0.37
N LEU A 101 13.21 -6.17 0.63
CA LEU A 101 12.44 -5.19 -0.13
C LEU A 101 12.87 -5.16 -1.60
N THR A 102 14.17 -5.27 -1.87
CA THR A 102 14.68 -5.31 -3.26
C THR A 102 14.19 -6.55 -3.99
N ASN A 103 14.24 -7.73 -3.38
CA ASN A 103 13.74 -8.97 -3.97
C ASN A 103 12.23 -8.87 -4.29
N ILE A 104 11.44 -8.35 -3.35
CA ILE A 104 9.99 -8.14 -3.54
C ILE A 104 9.74 -7.19 -4.73
N LEU A 105 10.46 -6.08 -4.81
CA LEU A 105 10.30 -5.12 -5.92
C LEU A 105 10.73 -5.74 -7.27
N GLN A 106 11.76 -6.55 -7.30
CA GLN A 106 12.18 -7.27 -8.51
C GLN A 106 11.09 -8.26 -8.99
N MET A 107 10.45 -8.98 -8.08
CA MET A 107 9.33 -9.86 -8.42
C MET A 107 8.13 -9.10 -9.02
N GLN A 108 7.92 -7.86 -8.59
CA GLN A 108 6.80 -7.02 -9.07
C GLN A 108 7.16 -6.12 -10.26
N ASP A 109 8.43 -6.02 -10.62
CA ASP A 109 8.95 -5.03 -11.57
C ASP A 109 8.23 -5.09 -12.92
N PHE A 110 8.11 -6.27 -13.52
CA PHE A 110 7.40 -6.45 -14.79
C PHE A 110 5.93 -5.96 -14.72
N THR A 111 5.24 -6.30 -13.64
CA THR A 111 3.84 -5.89 -13.43
C THR A 111 3.72 -4.37 -13.32
N TYR A 112 4.62 -3.73 -12.58
CA TYR A 112 4.61 -2.28 -12.39
C TYR A 112 5.02 -1.53 -13.66
N GLN A 113 5.98 -2.04 -14.43
CA GLN A 113 6.32 -1.51 -15.75
C GLN A 113 5.13 -1.57 -16.71
N GLU A 114 4.40 -2.69 -16.75
CA GLU A 114 3.21 -2.85 -17.57
C GLU A 114 2.10 -1.88 -17.19
N ILE A 115 1.81 -1.73 -15.89
CA ILE A 115 0.82 -0.76 -15.40
C ILE A 115 1.23 0.66 -15.82
N PHE A 116 2.49 1.02 -15.56
CA PHE A 116 3.02 2.35 -15.81
C PHE A 116 3.08 2.68 -17.31
N SER A 117 3.48 1.73 -18.15
CA SER A 117 3.60 1.93 -19.59
C SER A 117 2.26 2.32 -20.25
N ARG A 118 1.15 1.77 -19.75
CA ARG A 118 -0.21 2.02 -20.27
C ARG A 118 -0.83 3.35 -19.83
N LEU A 119 -0.16 4.10 -18.96
CA LEU A 119 -0.68 5.38 -18.51
C LEU A 119 -0.40 6.49 -19.53
N PRO A 120 -1.35 7.41 -19.75
CA PRO A 120 -1.07 8.66 -20.45
C PRO A 120 0.03 9.45 -19.75
N GLU A 121 0.84 10.19 -20.50
CA GLU A 121 2.03 10.87 -19.98
C GLU A 121 1.71 11.78 -18.78
N LYS A 122 0.62 12.54 -18.83
CA LYS A 122 0.21 13.41 -17.72
C LYS A 122 -0.18 12.64 -16.45
N GLN A 123 -0.68 11.41 -16.59
CA GLN A 123 -0.94 10.54 -15.43
C GLN A 123 0.36 9.99 -14.85
N LYS A 124 1.36 9.65 -15.68
CA LYS A 124 2.68 9.22 -15.21
C LYS A 124 3.36 10.32 -14.40
N GLU A 125 3.41 11.55 -14.94
CA GLU A 125 3.99 12.72 -14.26
C GLU A 125 3.36 12.94 -12.86
N VAL A 126 2.03 12.91 -12.78
CA VAL A 126 1.30 13.12 -11.52
C VAL A 126 1.50 11.93 -10.55
N LEU A 127 1.51 10.69 -11.07
CA LEU A 127 1.73 9.48 -10.28
C LEU A 127 3.13 9.49 -9.63
N ILE A 128 4.16 9.83 -10.40
CA ILE A 128 5.54 9.99 -9.89
C ILE A 128 5.59 11.07 -8.80
N ALA A 129 4.96 12.22 -9.05
CA ALA A 129 4.97 13.33 -8.10
C ALA A 129 4.32 12.95 -6.75
N ILE A 130 3.19 12.23 -6.79
CA ILE A 130 2.52 11.71 -5.60
C ILE A 130 3.41 10.66 -4.90
N GLY A 131 4.02 9.74 -5.66
CA GLY A 131 4.91 8.72 -5.12
C GLY A 131 6.10 9.31 -4.36
N LYS A 132 6.68 10.41 -4.84
CA LYS A 132 7.79 11.12 -4.16
C LYS A 132 7.38 11.79 -2.85
N GLU A 133 6.15 12.24 -2.72
CA GLU A 133 5.64 12.86 -1.48
C GLU A 133 5.15 11.83 -0.45
N GLN A 134 4.87 10.59 -0.86
CA GLN A 134 4.18 9.57 -0.08
C GLN A 134 2.74 9.99 0.29
N LYS A 135 2.59 11.10 1.02
CA LYS A 135 1.30 11.74 1.39
C LYS A 135 1.23 13.13 0.77
N ALA A 136 0.80 13.19 -0.50
CA ALA A 136 0.78 14.42 -1.28
C ALA A 136 -0.44 15.30 -0.92
N THR A 137 -0.21 16.55 -0.59
CA THR A 137 -1.25 17.56 -0.33
C THR A 137 -1.18 18.68 -1.36
N GLY A 138 -2.32 19.32 -1.64
CA GLY A 138 -2.37 20.46 -2.56
C GLY A 138 -1.82 20.16 -3.96
N VAL A 139 -2.09 18.98 -4.51
CA VAL A 139 -1.54 18.47 -5.78
C VAL A 139 -1.78 19.39 -6.96
N THR A 140 -2.86 20.21 -6.92
CA THR A 140 -3.18 21.21 -7.96
C THR A 140 -2.66 22.60 -7.63
N SER A 141 -1.97 22.79 -6.50
CA SER A 141 -1.42 24.09 -6.12
C SER A 141 -0.23 24.49 -6.99
N GLY A 142 -0.05 25.79 -7.22
CA GLY A 142 1.09 26.31 -7.96
C GLY A 142 2.44 25.89 -7.38
N LYS A 143 2.54 25.72 -6.05
CA LYS A 143 3.75 25.23 -5.39
C LYS A 143 4.08 23.80 -5.78
N PHE A 144 3.10 22.90 -5.74
CA PHE A 144 3.26 21.49 -6.10
C PHE A 144 3.59 21.35 -7.60
N ILE A 145 2.83 22.03 -8.47
CA ILE A 145 3.02 22.04 -9.92
C ILE A 145 4.44 22.49 -10.27
N LYS A 146 4.91 23.59 -9.68
CA LYS A 146 6.27 24.10 -9.90
C LYS A 146 7.33 23.13 -9.41
N LYS A 147 7.15 22.53 -8.22
CA LYS A 147 8.10 21.57 -7.63
C LYS A 147 8.34 20.37 -8.55
N TYR A 148 7.29 19.83 -9.13
CA TYR A 148 7.35 18.63 -9.97
C TYR A 148 7.31 18.93 -11.48
N LYS A 149 7.40 20.20 -11.88
CA LYS A 149 7.37 20.65 -13.28
C LYS A 149 6.16 20.12 -14.04
N LEU A 150 5.01 20.02 -13.35
CA LEU A 150 3.77 19.55 -13.96
C LEU A 150 3.16 20.63 -14.87
N SER A 151 2.13 20.24 -15.63
CA SER A 151 1.39 21.16 -16.51
C SER A 151 0.51 22.14 -15.72
N THR A 152 -0.63 22.51 -16.26
CA THR A 152 -1.62 23.40 -15.63
C THR A 152 -2.41 22.71 -14.52
N PRO A 153 -2.99 23.45 -13.56
CA PRO A 153 -3.86 22.88 -12.52
C PRO A 153 -5.00 22.02 -13.08
N SER A 154 -5.62 22.43 -14.17
CA SER A 154 -6.71 21.69 -14.84
C SER A 154 -6.23 20.35 -15.43
N SER A 155 -5.03 20.34 -16.03
CA SER A 155 -4.41 19.11 -16.54
C SER A 155 -4.07 18.14 -15.39
N VAL A 156 -3.52 18.65 -14.29
CA VAL A 156 -3.22 17.84 -13.11
C VAL A 156 -4.50 17.27 -12.49
N GLN A 157 -5.56 18.08 -12.39
CA GLN A 157 -6.85 17.63 -11.89
C GLN A 157 -7.46 16.50 -12.74
N ALA A 158 -7.38 16.61 -14.07
CA ALA A 158 -7.87 15.59 -15.00
C ALA A 158 -7.04 14.30 -14.89
N ALA A 159 -5.71 14.41 -14.81
CA ALA A 159 -4.83 13.27 -14.60
C ALA A 159 -5.10 12.56 -13.27
N LEU A 160 -5.23 13.32 -12.18
CA LEU A 160 -5.55 12.82 -10.86
C LEU A 160 -6.88 12.07 -10.82
N LYS A 161 -7.92 12.62 -11.46
CA LYS A 161 -9.22 11.94 -11.59
C LYS A 161 -9.06 10.57 -12.25
N GLY A 162 -8.34 10.50 -13.36
CA GLY A 162 -8.09 9.24 -14.07
C GLY A 162 -7.27 8.23 -13.25
N LEU A 163 -6.34 8.70 -12.40
CA LEU A 163 -5.59 7.83 -11.48
C LEU A 163 -6.46 7.27 -10.35
N LEU A 164 -7.37 8.07 -9.81
CA LEU A 164 -8.36 7.65 -8.82
C LEU A 164 -9.33 6.61 -9.40
N GLU A 165 -9.85 6.84 -10.61
CA GLU A 165 -10.74 5.89 -11.32
C GLU A 165 -10.06 4.55 -11.60
N LYS A 166 -8.73 4.54 -11.81
CA LYS A 166 -7.92 3.34 -11.98
C LYS A 166 -7.47 2.68 -10.65
N ASN A 167 -7.83 3.27 -9.51
CA ASN A 167 -7.37 2.85 -8.18
C ASN A 167 -5.84 2.79 -8.05
N LEU A 168 -5.09 3.62 -8.78
CA LEU A 168 -3.63 3.76 -8.63
C LEU A 168 -3.27 4.77 -7.56
N VAL A 169 -4.16 5.70 -7.29
CA VAL A 169 -4.08 6.70 -6.23
C VAL A 169 -5.32 6.56 -5.35
N SER A 170 -5.16 6.67 -4.05
CA SER A 170 -6.22 6.82 -3.07
C SER A 170 -6.24 8.23 -2.50
N GLN A 171 -7.42 8.67 -2.09
CA GLN A 171 -7.61 9.92 -1.37
C GLN A 171 -8.04 9.62 0.06
N GLU A 172 -7.21 10.01 0.99
CA GLU A 172 -7.46 9.89 2.43
C GLU A 172 -7.56 11.29 3.03
N GLN A 173 -8.73 11.61 3.63
CA GLN A 173 -9.00 12.91 4.25
C GLN A 173 -8.50 14.11 3.40
N ASN A 174 -7.27 14.54 3.58
CA ASN A 174 -6.68 15.74 2.98
C ASN A 174 -5.43 15.49 2.14
N HIS A 175 -5.08 14.23 1.86
CA HIS A 175 -3.92 13.87 1.06
C HIS A 175 -4.23 12.79 0.04
N TYR A 176 -3.35 12.69 -0.96
CA TYR A 176 -3.33 11.62 -1.95
C TYR A 176 -2.10 10.76 -1.74
N GLU A 177 -2.26 9.46 -1.88
CA GLU A 177 -1.16 8.50 -1.80
C GLU A 177 -1.29 7.43 -2.88
N ILE A 178 -0.18 6.75 -3.19
CA ILE A 178 -0.21 5.59 -4.08
C ILE A 178 -0.96 4.46 -3.40
N ALA A 179 -1.99 3.94 -4.04
CA ALA A 179 -2.87 2.93 -3.45
C ALA A 179 -2.14 1.62 -3.14
N ASP A 180 -1.19 1.22 -3.99
CA ASP A 180 -0.27 0.11 -3.74
C ASP A 180 1.04 0.65 -3.13
N LYS A 181 1.30 0.33 -1.86
CA LYS A 181 2.50 0.79 -1.14
C LYS A 181 3.81 0.36 -1.84
N LEU A 182 3.86 -0.85 -2.39
CA LEU A 182 5.06 -1.33 -3.10
C LEU A 182 5.24 -0.62 -4.45
N LEU A 183 4.16 -0.32 -5.17
CA LEU A 183 4.24 0.54 -6.35
C LEU A 183 4.77 1.94 -5.99
N GLY A 184 4.36 2.48 -4.85
CA GLY A 184 4.91 3.75 -4.33
C GLY A 184 6.42 3.69 -4.13
N VAL A 185 6.93 2.64 -3.50
CA VAL A 185 8.37 2.42 -3.30
C VAL A 185 9.09 2.19 -4.63
N TRP A 186 8.48 1.43 -5.55
CA TRP A 186 9.02 1.19 -6.87
C TRP A 186 9.18 2.50 -7.67
N LEU A 187 8.18 3.37 -7.63
CA LEU A 187 8.24 4.70 -8.28
C LEU A 187 9.37 5.56 -7.71
N GLN A 188 9.55 5.59 -6.40
CA GLN A 188 10.63 6.35 -5.75
C GLN A 188 12.02 5.85 -6.13
N LYS A 189 12.15 4.54 -6.38
CA LYS A 189 13.43 3.92 -6.73
C LYS A 189 13.81 4.14 -8.20
N ASN A 190 12.82 4.25 -9.09
CA ASN A 190 13.04 4.30 -10.53
C ASN A 190 12.95 5.72 -11.15
N TYR A 191 12.38 6.69 -10.43
CA TYR A 191 12.14 8.06 -10.90
C TYR A 191 12.50 9.11 -9.83
#